data_7e307196e380f4dd0cceb153dac7dad5
#
_entry.id   7e307196e380f4dd0cceb153dac7dad5
#
_cell.length_a   1.000
_cell.length_b   1.000
_cell.length_c   1.000
_cell.angle_alpha   90.00
_cell.angle_beta   90.00
_cell.angle_gamma   90.00
#
_symmetry.space_group_name_H-M   'P 1'
#
loop_
_entity.id
_entity.type
_entity.pdbx_description
1 polymer ?
#
loop_
_entity_poly.entity_id
_entity_poly.type
_entity_poly.pdbx_seq_one_letter_code
_entity_poly.pdbx_strand_id
1 'polypeptide(L)'
;MDYSNKLIISLKIIITILIFFGLWNSLVIGASWDEPFHANDGMRRLRYLISFGENKNYQHPNSQFYPGLYDTFSASISYVIYKFYPNFFGNFFFNIKHFINFIFAALSIYGLYSFVKLFSKNELLALISSLLTILNPFFFGHMGINPKDTIIFFSLIWFLYFFYKY
;
A
#
# COMPACT_ATOMS: atom_id res chain seq x y z
N MET A 1 -23.49 -16.68 24.01
CA MET A 1 -22.99 -15.91 22.88
C MET A 1 -23.57 -16.53 21.63
N ASP A 2 -24.32 -15.76 20.87
CA ASP A 2 -25.01 -16.20 19.66
C ASP A 2 -24.00 -16.71 18.62
N TYR A 3 -24.39 -17.73 17.82
CA TYR A 3 -23.55 -18.34 16.77
C TYR A 3 -22.99 -17.28 15.80
N SER A 4 -23.83 -16.29 15.43
CA SER A 4 -23.44 -15.17 14.58
C SER A 4 -22.28 -14.35 15.17
N ASN A 5 -22.30 -14.07 16.46
CA ASN A 5 -21.23 -13.31 17.14
C ASN A 5 -19.91 -14.09 17.19
N LYS A 6 -19.97 -15.42 17.38
CA LYS A 6 -18.77 -16.27 17.33
C LYS A 6 -18.13 -16.23 15.93
N LEU A 7 -18.94 -16.34 14.90
CA LEU A 7 -18.45 -16.30 13.52
C LEU A 7 -17.78 -14.95 13.18
N ILE A 8 -18.41 -13.83 13.57
CA ILE A 8 -17.84 -12.49 13.39
C ILE A 8 -16.49 -12.35 14.08
N ILE A 9 -16.36 -12.83 15.32
CA ILE A 9 -15.09 -12.77 16.06
C ILE A 9 -14.03 -13.64 15.36
N SER A 10 -14.40 -14.86 14.95
CA SER A 10 -13.47 -15.75 14.24
C SER A 10 -12.95 -15.12 12.94
N LEU A 11 -13.82 -14.49 12.14
CA LEU A 11 -13.42 -13.81 10.91
C LEU A 11 -12.48 -12.63 11.18
N LYS A 12 -12.75 -11.83 12.21
CA LYS A 12 -11.85 -10.73 12.61
C LYS A 12 -10.47 -11.27 13.00
N ILE A 13 -10.40 -12.33 13.76
CA ILE A 13 -9.12 -12.96 14.14
C ILE A 13 -8.37 -13.45 12.89
N ILE A 14 -9.04 -14.17 11.99
CA ILE A 14 -8.44 -14.68 10.76
C ILE A 14 -7.89 -13.53 9.91
N ILE A 15 -8.68 -12.48 9.67
CA ILE A 15 -8.26 -11.29 8.90
C ILE A 15 -7.04 -10.64 9.57
N THR A 16 -7.05 -10.51 10.89
CA THR A 16 -5.93 -9.93 11.64
C THR A 16 -4.65 -10.76 11.45
N ILE A 17 -4.74 -12.09 11.57
CA ILE A 17 -3.60 -12.99 11.34
C ILE A 17 -3.07 -12.85 9.91
N LEU A 18 -3.96 -12.81 8.91
CA LEU A 18 -3.57 -12.67 7.51
C LEU A 18 -2.91 -11.31 7.22
N ILE A 19 -3.35 -10.23 7.86
CA ILE A 19 -2.71 -8.91 7.77
C ILE A 19 -1.30 -8.96 8.37
N PHE A 20 -1.11 -9.55 9.54
CA PHE A 20 0.23 -9.70 10.12
C PHE A 20 1.14 -10.59 9.27
N PHE A 21 0.60 -11.67 8.70
CA PHE A 21 1.34 -12.52 7.78
C PHE A 21 1.71 -11.77 6.49
N GLY A 22 0.81 -10.95 5.95
CA GLY A 22 1.08 -10.07 4.81
C GLY A 22 2.16 -9.03 5.11
N LEU A 23 2.15 -8.45 6.31
CA LEU A 23 3.20 -7.54 6.77
C LEU A 23 4.55 -8.24 6.81
N TRP A 24 4.62 -9.40 7.46
CA TRP A 24 5.86 -10.18 7.52
C TRP A 24 6.37 -10.54 6.12
N ASN A 25 5.47 -11.03 5.25
CA ASN A 25 5.82 -11.35 3.85
C ASN A 25 6.36 -10.13 3.11
N SER A 26 5.73 -8.95 3.27
CA SER A 26 6.17 -7.70 2.64
C SER A 26 7.58 -7.27 3.09
N LEU A 27 7.98 -7.61 4.30
CA LEU A 27 9.29 -7.27 4.85
C LEU A 27 10.41 -8.25 4.46
N VAL A 28 10.06 -9.49 4.08
CA VAL A 28 11.05 -10.52 3.73
C VAL A 28 11.17 -10.78 2.23
N ILE A 29 10.20 -10.32 1.44
CA ILE A 29 10.22 -10.48 -0.01
C ILE A 29 11.35 -9.64 -0.62
N GLY A 30 12.02 -10.18 -1.64
CA GLY A 30 13.03 -9.44 -2.39
C GLY A 30 12.44 -8.37 -3.30
N ALA A 31 13.31 -7.51 -3.83
CA ALA A 31 12.91 -6.48 -4.77
C ALA A 31 12.30 -7.09 -6.05
N SER A 32 11.18 -6.53 -6.51
CA SER A 32 10.58 -6.89 -7.79
C SER A 32 11.36 -6.27 -8.96
N TRP A 33 11.12 -6.78 -10.15
CA TRP A 33 11.81 -6.37 -11.38
C TRP A 33 11.80 -4.85 -11.63
N ASP A 34 10.69 -4.18 -11.39
CA ASP A 34 10.48 -2.77 -11.71
C ASP A 34 10.72 -1.81 -10.52
N GLU A 35 10.92 -2.31 -9.31
CA GLU A 35 11.15 -1.49 -8.13
C GLU A 35 12.39 -0.58 -8.21
N PRO A 36 13.54 -1.02 -8.76
CA PRO A 36 14.69 -0.14 -8.93
C PRO A 36 14.39 1.06 -9.84
N PHE A 37 13.56 0.86 -10.87
CA PHE A 37 13.10 1.95 -11.74
C PHE A 37 12.26 2.95 -10.95
N HIS A 38 11.24 2.51 -10.24
CA HIS A 38 10.35 3.36 -9.43
C HIS A 38 11.10 4.10 -8.31
N ALA A 39 12.06 3.43 -7.67
CA ALA A 39 12.89 4.05 -6.65
C ALA A 39 13.73 5.21 -7.22
N ASN A 40 14.38 4.99 -8.37
CA ASN A 40 15.17 6.02 -9.03
C ASN A 40 14.31 7.17 -9.56
N ASP A 41 13.15 6.87 -10.14
CA ASP A 41 12.23 7.88 -10.64
C ASP A 41 11.71 8.79 -9.51
N GLY A 42 11.28 8.20 -8.40
CA GLY A 42 10.86 8.94 -7.21
C GLY A 42 11.96 9.86 -6.67
N MET A 43 13.19 9.37 -6.57
CA MET A 43 14.34 10.19 -6.10
C MET A 43 14.68 11.33 -7.07
N ARG A 44 14.58 11.14 -8.38
CA ARG A 44 14.79 12.20 -9.38
C ARG A 44 13.72 13.28 -9.25
N ARG A 45 12.45 12.90 -9.13
CA ARG A 45 11.34 13.83 -8.94
C ARG A 45 11.47 14.61 -7.62
N LEU A 46 11.87 13.92 -6.54
CA LEU A 46 12.12 14.57 -5.26
C LEU A 46 13.24 15.62 -5.36
N ARG A 47 14.36 15.28 -6.01
CA ARG A 47 15.47 16.25 -6.23
C ARG A 47 15.03 17.46 -7.04
N TYR A 48 14.19 17.26 -8.07
CA TYR A 48 13.60 18.36 -8.83
C TYR A 48 12.77 19.29 -7.94
N LEU A 49 11.90 18.70 -7.08
CA LEU A 49 11.07 19.49 -6.17
C LEU A 49 11.90 20.24 -5.12
N ILE A 50 12.88 19.60 -4.50
CA ILE A 50 13.74 20.22 -3.48
C ILE A 50 14.61 21.33 -4.08
N SER A 51 15.02 21.21 -5.34
CA SER A 51 15.79 22.24 -6.05
C SER A 51 14.93 23.34 -6.67
N PHE A 52 13.62 23.38 -6.38
CA PHE A 52 12.68 24.33 -6.99
C PHE A 52 12.71 24.36 -8.52
N GLY A 53 12.97 23.19 -9.14
CA GLY A 53 12.98 23.05 -10.59
C GLY A 53 14.36 23.24 -11.26
N GLU A 54 15.41 23.54 -10.51
CA GLU A 54 16.77 23.71 -11.08
C GLU A 54 17.36 22.39 -11.56
N ASN A 55 17.12 21.29 -10.82
CA ASN A 55 17.60 19.96 -11.21
C ASN A 55 16.67 19.32 -12.24
N LYS A 56 16.98 19.52 -13.53
CA LYS A 56 16.18 18.99 -14.65
C LYS A 56 16.40 17.50 -14.96
N ASN A 57 17.26 16.80 -14.22
CA ASN A 57 17.52 15.35 -14.41
C ASN A 57 16.40 14.45 -13.90
N TYR A 58 15.17 14.97 -13.75
CA TYR A 58 14.01 14.16 -13.33
C TYR A 58 13.40 13.35 -14.48
N GLN A 59 13.69 13.73 -15.73
CA GLN A 59 13.10 13.05 -16.90
C GLN A 59 13.83 11.74 -17.17
N HIS A 60 13.11 10.64 -17.04
CA HIS A 60 13.49 9.33 -17.55
C HIS A 60 12.59 9.00 -18.74
N PRO A 61 13.08 8.33 -19.81
CA PRO A 61 12.28 8.05 -21.02
C PRO A 61 10.91 7.44 -20.77
N ASN A 62 10.78 6.62 -19.73
CA ASN A 62 9.53 5.95 -19.37
C ASN A 62 8.76 6.62 -18.23
N SER A 63 9.32 7.65 -17.60
CA SER A 63 8.75 8.32 -16.42
C SER A 63 7.39 8.96 -16.69
N GLN A 64 7.16 9.42 -17.93
CA GLN A 64 5.90 10.05 -18.37
C GLN A 64 4.69 9.11 -18.33
N PHE A 65 4.90 7.80 -18.35
CA PHE A 65 3.82 6.81 -18.37
C PHE A 65 3.40 6.35 -16.96
N TYR A 66 4.10 6.79 -15.92
CA TYR A 66 3.84 6.36 -14.54
C TYR A 66 3.43 7.52 -13.64
N PRO A 67 2.43 7.30 -12.76
CA PRO A 67 2.03 8.30 -11.79
C PRO A 67 3.15 8.54 -10.78
N GLY A 68 3.80 9.70 -10.86
CA GLY A 68 4.97 10.02 -10.03
C GLY A 68 4.66 10.36 -8.58
N LEU A 69 3.39 10.56 -8.21
CA LEU A 69 3.02 10.99 -6.86
C LEU A 69 3.46 9.99 -5.79
N TYR A 70 3.12 8.71 -5.96
CA TYR A 70 3.49 7.68 -4.99
C TYR A 70 5.00 7.47 -4.91
N ASP A 71 5.69 7.41 -6.06
CA ASP A 71 7.14 7.23 -6.09
C ASP A 71 7.86 8.41 -5.42
N THR A 72 7.39 9.64 -5.66
CA THR A 72 7.92 10.84 -4.98
C THR A 72 7.64 10.82 -3.48
N PHE A 73 6.44 10.40 -3.07
CA PHE A 73 6.08 10.29 -1.66
C PHE A 73 6.95 9.25 -0.94
N SER A 74 7.09 8.04 -1.50
CA SER A 74 7.94 7.00 -0.92
C SER A 74 9.42 7.39 -0.89
N ALA A 75 9.90 8.10 -1.93
CA ALA A 75 11.24 8.65 -1.96
C ALA A 75 11.46 9.73 -0.90
N SER A 76 10.45 10.57 -0.61
CA SER A 76 10.53 11.59 0.44
C SER A 76 10.73 10.96 1.83
N ILE A 77 9.96 9.92 2.14
CA ILE A 77 10.11 9.15 3.39
C ILE A 77 11.50 8.52 3.45
N SER A 78 11.91 7.86 2.38
CA SER A 78 13.22 7.21 2.27
C SER A 78 14.36 8.22 2.43
N TYR A 79 14.24 9.41 1.87
CA TYR A 79 15.24 10.49 2.01
C TYR A 79 15.36 10.97 3.46
N VAL A 80 14.25 11.14 4.17
CA VAL A 80 14.25 11.51 5.59
C VAL A 80 14.94 10.43 6.42
N ILE A 81 14.59 9.15 6.20
CA ILE A 81 15.23 8.04 6.91
C ILE A 81 16.73 7.98 6.62
N TYR A 82 17.13 8.16 5.36
CA TYR A 82 18.55 8.20 4.98
C TYR A 82 19.31 9.31 5.71
N LYS A 83 18.72 10.48 5.81
CA LYS A 83 19.36 11.64 6.46
C LYS A 83 19.65 11.39 7.94
N PHE A 84 18.77 10.71 8.66
CA PHE A 84 18.92 10.48 10.10
C PHE A 84 19.54 9.11 10.43
N TYR A 85 19.34 8.11 9.57
CA TYR A 85 19.74 6.71 9.80
C TYR A 85 20.32 6.06 8.53
N PRO A 86 21.50 6.53 8.02
CA PRO A 86 22.03 6.08 6.73
C PRO A 86 22.33 4.57 6.69
N ASN A 87 22.83 4.00 7.78
CA ASN A 87 23.12 2.55 7.85
C ASN A 87 21.84 1.71 7.79
N PHE A 88 20.79 2.12 8.48
CA PHE A 88 19.49 1.47 8.42
C PHE A 88 18.90 1.55 6.99
N PHE A 89 18.97 2.73 6.38
CA PHE A 89 18.49 2.92 5.02
C PHE A 89 19.21 2.01 4.01
N GLY A 90 20.53 1.92 4.07
CA GLY A 90 21.30 1.08 3.16
C GLY A 90 20.93 -0.41 3.22
N ASN A 91 20.65 -0.91 4.42
CA ASN A 91 20.29 -2.32 4.64
C ASN A 91 18.83 -2.65 4.35
N PHE A 92 17.92 -1.67 4.50
CA PHE A 92 16.46 -1.89 4.46
C PHE A 92 15.73 -1.03 3.42
N PHE A 93 16.42 -0.59 2.36
CA PHE A 93 15.85 0.31 1.37
C PHE A 93 14.53 -0.19 0.75
N PHE A 94 14.52 -1.41 0.22
CA PHE A 94 13.29 -1.97 -0.36
C PHE A 94 12.25 -2.32 0.71
N ASN A 95 12.68 -2.78 1.89
CA ASN A 95 11.77 -3.07 2.99
C ASN A 95 10.96 -1.84 3.43
N ILE A 96 11.56 -0.64 3.39
CA ILE A 96 10.87 0.62 3.67
C ILE A 96 9.76 0.85 2.64
N LYS A 97 10.07 0.69 1.36
CA LYS A 97 9.07 0.84 0.29
C LYS A 97 7.96 -0.20 0.40
N HIS A 98 8.31 -1.47 0.65
CA HIS A 98 7.37 -2.56 0.85
C HIS A 98 6.45 -2.29 2.04
N PHE A 99 6.99 -1.79 3.14
CA PHE A 99 6.21 -1.41 4.30
C PHE A 99 5.20 -0.29 3.99
N ILE A 100 5.63 0.75 3.27
CA ILE A 100 4.75 1.84 2.85
C ILE A 100 3.62 1.29 1.97
N ASN A 101 3.95 0.46 0.98
CA ASN A 101 2.96 -0.14 0.09
C ASN A 101 1.99 -1.04 0.84
N PHE A 102 2.50 -1.84 1.78
CA PHE A 102 1.68 -2.67 2.65
C PHE A 102 0.66 -1.85 3.47
N ILE A 103 1.06 -0.69 4.01
CA ILE A 103 0.14 0.20 4.72
C ILE A 103 -1.04 0.60 3.82
N PHE A 104 -0.79 1.00 2.57
CA PHE A 104 -1.86 1.32 1.63
C PHE A 104 -2.75 0.10 1.33
N ALA A 105 -2.17 -1.09 1.18
CA ALA A 105 -2.92 -2.33 1.00
C ALA A 105 -3.81 -2.63 2.20
N ALA A 106 -3.29 -2.55 3.42
CA ALA A 106 -4.06 -2.77 4.64
C ALA A 106 -5.19 -1.74 4.82
N LEU A 107 -4.91 -0.46 4.53
CA LEU A 107 -5.92 0.59 4.52
C LEU A 107 -6.98 0.38 3.43
N SER A 108 -6.63 -0.25 2.30
CA SER A 108 -7.61 -0.62 1.26
C SER A 108 -8.57 -1.69 1.75
N ILE A 109 -8.08 -2.69 2.48
CA ILE A 109 -8.92 -3.73 3.12
C ILE A 109 -9.87 -3.10 4.15
N TYR A 110 -9.36 -2.19 4.96
CA TYR A 110 -10.19 -1.46 5.92
C TYR A 110 -11.23 -0.56 5.22
N GLY A 111 -10.85 0.09 4.13
CA GLY A 111 -11.75 0.87 3.28
C GLY A 111 -12.85 0.00 2.67
N LEU A 112 -12.50 -1.19 2.16
CA LEU A 112 -13.47 -2.15 1.61
C LEU A 112 -14.45 -2.63 2.69
N TYR A 113 -13.94 -3.03 3.86
CA TYR A 113 -14.77 -3.38 5.01
C TYR A 113 -15.75 -2.26 5.34
N SER A 114 -15.25 -1.02 5.43
CA SER A 114 -16.04 0.15 5.80
C SER A 114 -17.11 0.47 4.76
N PHE A 115 -16.75 0.39 3.47
CA PHE A 115 -17.68 0.62 2.36
C PHE A 115 -18.78 -0.43 2.32
N VAL A 116 -18.42 -1.73 2.35
CA VAL A 116 -19.40 -2.82 2.30
C VAL A 116 -20.31 -2.78 3.53
N LYS A 117 -19.76 -2.49 4.72
CA LYS A 117 -20.57 -2.35 5.94
C LYS A 117 -21.56 -1.18 5.85
N LEU A 118 -21.13 -0.04 5.31
CA LEU A 118 -21.96 1.13 5.10
C LEU A 118 -23.09 0.85 4.09
N PHE A 119 -22.73 0.23 2.96
CA PHE A 119 -23.66 -0.06 1.86
C PHE A 119 -24.68 -1.14 2.22
N SER A 120 -24.23 -2.28 2.77
CA SER A 120 -25.07 -3.46 3.04
C SER A 120 -25.71 -3.43 4.43
N LYS A 121 -25.23 -2.59 5.34
CA LYS A 121 -25.58 -2.60 6.79
C LYS A 121 -25.34 -3.96 7.45
N ASN A 122 -24.48 -4.79 6.86
CA ASN A 122 -24.22 -6.14 7.31
C ASN A 122 -22.72 -6.33 7.56
N GLU A 123 -22.34 -6.51 8.84
CA GLU A 123 -20.93 -6.69 9.25
C GLU A 123 -20.33 -8.00 8.76
N LEU A 124 -21.13 -9.08 8.73
CA LEU A 124 -20.66 -10.38 8.26
C LEU A 124 -20.29 -10.31 6.78
N LEU A 125 -21.13 -9.68 5.95
CA LEU A 125 -20.84 -9.49 4.53
C LEU A 125 -19.57 -8.65 4.32
N ALA A 126 -19.37 -7.60 5.11
CA ALA A 126 -18.17 -6.77 5.04
C ALA A 126 -16.90 -7.58 5.39
N LEU A 127 -16.95 -8.43 6.42
CA LEU A 127 -15.82 -9.28 6.79
C LEU A 127 -15.54 -10.35 5.73
N ILE A 128 -16.56 -10.99 5.17
CA ILE A 128 -16.39 -11.97 4.10
C ILE A 128 -15.75 -11.31 2.86
N SER A 129 -16.23 -10.14 2.45
CA SER A 129 -15.66 -9.40 1.31
C SER A 129 -14.18 -9.07 1.53
N SER A 130 -13.83 -8.61 2.73
CA SER A 130 -12.44 -8.33 3.11
C SER A 130 -11.57 -9.60 3.10
N LEU A 131 -12.10 -10.70 3.65
CA LEU A 131 -11.40 -11.98 3.67
C LEU A 131 -11.14 -12.51 2.26
N LEU A 132 -12.16 -12.50 1.39
CA LEU A 132 -12.01 -12.94 0.00
C LEU A 132 -10.98 -12.10 -0.77
N THR A 133 -10.91 -10.79 -0.50
CA THR A 133 -9.92 -9.91 -1.12
C THR A 133 -8.50 -10.24 -0.63
N ILE A 134 -8.31 -10.46 0.67
CA ILE A 134 -7.00 -10.86 1.21
C ILE A 134 -6.57 -12.23 0.69
N LEU A 135 -7.50 -13.17 0.58
CA LEU A 135 -7.22 -14.52 0.07
C LEU A 135 -7.01 -14.57 -1.45
N ASN A 136 -7.28 -13.47 -2.17
CA ASN A 136 -6.95 -13.40 -3.58
C ASN A 136 -5.42 -13.39 -3.76
N PRO A 137 -4.83 -14.37 -4.47
CA PRO A 137 -3.37 -14.51 -4.59
C PRO A 137 -2.70 -13.29 -5.21
N PHE A 138 -3.35 -12.65 -6.19
CA PHE A 138 -2.84 -11.43 -6.81
C PHE A 138 -2.77 -10.29 -5.81
N PHE A 139 -3.86 -10.02 -5.09
CA PHE A 139 -3.87 -8.95 -4.11
C PHE A 139 -2.85 -9.21 -3.00
N PHE A 140 -2.85 -10.43 -2.43
CA PHE A 140 -1.93 -10.80 -1.36
C PHE A 140 -0.47 -10.70 -1.79
N GLY A 141 -0.13 -11.22 -2.99
CA GLY A 141 1.23 -11.13 -3.52
C GLY A 141 1.68 -9.70 -3.80
N HIS A 142 0.75 -8.81 -4.16
CA HIS A 142 1.05 -7.41 -4.49
C HIS A 142 1.04 -6.45 -3.30
N MET A 143 0.58 -6.86 -2.12
CA MET A 143 0.46 -5.97 -0.95
C MET A 143 1.76 -5.24 -0.60
N GLY A 144 2.93 -5.89 -0.78
CA GLY A 144 4.22 -5.28 -0.48
C GLY A 144 4.89 -4.63 -1.69
N ILE A 145 4.80 -5.24 -2.87
CA ILE A 145 5.69 -4.95 -4.00
C ILE A 145 5.06 -4.18 -5.16
N ASN A 146 3.72 -4.15 -5.28
CA ASN A 146 3.07 -3.48 -6.41
C ASN A 146 2.43 -2.13 -6.00
N PRO A 147 3.16 -1.02 -6.13
CA PRO A 147 2.64 0.29 -5.75
C PRO A 147 1.56 0.82 -6.70
N LYS A 148 1.47 0.30 -7.93
CA LYS A 148 0.51 0.78 -8.92
C LYS A 148 -0.90 0.33 -8.58
N ASP A 149 -1.12 -0.98 -8.55
CA ASP A 149 -2.45 -1.56 -8.34
C ASP A 149 -2.94 -1.33 -6.91
N THR A 150 -2.04 -1.40 -5.94
CA THR A 150 -2.35 -1.14 -4.53
C THR A 150 -2.87 0.27 -4.31
N ILE A 151 -2.20 1.29 -4.88
CA ILE A 151 -2.60 2.68 -4.75
C ILE A 151 -3.90 2.99 -5.50
N ILE A 152 -4.08 2.40 -6.69
CA ILE A 152 -5.35 2.52 -7.44
C ILE A 152 -6.49 1.93 -6.62
N PHE A 153 -6.32 0.73 -6.07
CA PHE A 153 -7.35 0.10 -5.24
C PHE A 153 -7.64 0.90 -3.98
N PHE A 154 -6.61 1.40 -3.29
CA PHE A 154 -6.76 2.29 -2.14
C PHE A 154 -7.59 3.54 -2.49
N SER A 155 -7.21 4.22 -3.56
CA SER A 155 -7.87 5.46 -3.97
C SER A 155 -9.33 5.23 -4.38
N LEU A 156 -9.59 4.16 -5.14
CA LEU A 156 -10.93 3.81 -5.61
C LEU A 156 -11.85 3.45 -4.44
N ILE A 157 -11.41 2.61 -3.52
CA ILE A 157 -12.28 2.14 -2.43
C ILE A 157 -12.62 3.25 -1.46
N TRP A 158 -11.66 4.14 -1.14
CA TRP A 158 -11.94 5.30 -0.29
C TRP A 158 -12.79 6.35 -1.00
N PHE A 159 -12.60 6.55 -2.32
CA PHE A 159 -13.49 7.38 -3.11
C PHE A 159 -14.93 6.86 -3.05
N LEU A 160 -15.15 5.56 -3.28
CA LEU A 160 -16.49 4.95 -3.21
C LEU A 160 -17.10 5.07 -1.82
N TYR A 161 -16.30 4.85 -0.77
CA TYR A 161 -16.76 5.00 0.61
C TYR A 161 -17.26 6.42 0.89
N PHE A 162 -16.46 7.43 0.57
CA PHE A 162 -16.84 8.82 0.82
C PHE A 162 -17.96 9.29 -0.10
N PHE A 163 -17.93 8.89 -1.37
CA PHE A 163 -19.01 9.22 -2.31
C PHE A 163 -20.36 8.68 -1.88
N TYR A 164 -20.40 7.49 -1.30
CA TYR A 164 -21.65 6.91 -0.80
C TYR A 164 -22.07 7.47 0.57
N LYS A 165 -21.10 7.90 1.37
CA LYS A 165 -21.33 8.39 2.72
C LYS A 165 -21.93 9.81 2.74
N TYR A 166 -21.58 10.65 1.78
CA TYR A 166 -21.97 12.06 1.69
C TYR A 166 -22.83 12.34 0.45
#